data_0144b63d50eca9fba4fd94e4328a0c55
#
_entry.id   0144b63d50eca9fba4fd94e4328a0c55
#
_cell.length_a   1.000
_cell.length_b   1.000
_cell.length_c   1.000
_cell.angle_alpha   90.00
_cell.angle_beta   90.00
_cell.angle_gamma   90.00
#
_symmetry.space_group_name_H-M   'P 1'
#
loop_
_entity.id
_entity.type
_entity.pdbx_description
1 polymer ?
#
loop_
_entity_poly.entity_id
_entity_poly.type
_entity_poly.pdbx_seq_one_letter_code
_entity_poly.pdbx_strand_id
1 'polypeptide(L)'
;MPGPGMTVPQRRPEVTLGVCRGACRLMRQSGSSVVLEMPLPDGRRADIFAIDRSGGLTIVEVKSSIEDWRVDIKWPDYFNWCDLFYVAVPIDFPQDLIPVEAGLIVADAYGGAFLREPARRPVGAARRKALLIDCARLAAERLARLEDPDFDGLAL
;
A
#
# COMPACT_ATOMS: atom_id res chain seq x y z
N MET A 1 14.90 -38.40 -9.24
CA MET A 1 13.99 -37.91 -8.19
C MET A 1 14.11 -36.40 -8.14
N PRO A 2 13.12 -35.64 -8.57
CA PRO A 2 13.12 -34.21 -8.30
C PRO A 2 12.76 -34.02 -6.84
N GLY A 3 13.61 -33.32 -6.11
CA GLY A 3 13.33 -32.87 -4.76
C GLY A 3 12.11 -31.93 -4.68
N PRO A 4 11.53 -31.71 -3.49
CA PRO A 4 10.37 -30.85 -3.33
C PRO A 4 10.71 -29.47 -3.89
N GLY A 5 9.97 -29.06 -4.91
CA GLY A 5 10.17 -27.81 -5.59
C GLY A 5 10.08 -26.64 -4.61
N MET A 6 11.18 -25.91 -4.48
CA MET A 6 11.15 -24.57 -3.93
C MET A 6 10.18 -23.76 -4.80
N THR A 7 9.01 -23.45 -4.26
CA THR A 7 8.10 -22.48 -4.86
C THR A 7 8.82 -21.13 -4.83
N VAL A 8 9.34 -20.74 -6.00
CA VAL A 8 9.82 -19.39 -6.22
C VAL A 8 8.66 -18.45 -5.88
N PRO A 9 8.83 -17.43 -5.00
CA PRO A 9 7.77 -16.47 -4.74
C PRO A 9 7.28 -15.92 -6.07
N GLN A 10 5.99 -16.07 -6.34
CA GLN A 10 5.39 -15.55 -7.56
C GLN A 10 5.65 -14.04 -7.61
N ARG A 11 6.51 -13.60 -8.53
CA ARG A 11 6.75 -12.19 -8.74
C ARG A 11 5.42 -11.56 -9.10
N ARG A 12 5.07 -10.42 -8.46
CA ARG A 12 3.92 -9.63 -8.86
C ARG A 12 4.00 -9.38 -10.36
N PRO A 13 2.87 -9.42 -11.09
CA PRO A 13 2.88 -9.09 -12.50
C PRO A 13 3.57 -7.74 -12.74
N GLU A 14 4.31 -7.63 -13.84
CA GLU A 14 5.11 -6.44 -14.16
C GLU A 14 4.27 -5.15 -14.13
N VAL A 15 3.01 -5.20 -14.60
CA VAL A 15 2.08 -4.07 -14.56
C VAL A 15 1.79 -3.65 -13.11
N THR A 16 1.55 -4.60 -12.20
CA THR A 16 1.31 -4.32 -10.78
C THR A 16 2.51 -3.65 -10.14
N LEU A 17 3.73 -4.13 -10.42
CA LEU A 17 4.96 -3.52 -9.92
C LEU A 17 5.13 -2.10 -10.45
N GLY A 18 4.83 -1.85 -11.72
CA GLY A 18 4.89 -0.54 -12.33
C GLY A 18 3.90 0.44 -11.68
N VAL A 19 2.64 0.04 -11.54
CA VAL A 19 1.60 0.87 -10.89
C VAL A 19 2.00 1.20 -9.45
N CYS A 20 2.47 0.21 -8.70
CA CYS A 20 2.94 0.41 -7.32
C CYS A 20 4.08 1.42 -7.26
N ARG A 21 5.09 1.29 -8.14
CA ARG A 21 6.23 2.20 -8.21
C ARG A 21 5.79 3.63 -8.53
N GLY A 22 4.92 3.80 -9.52
CA GLY A 22 4.40 5.11 -9.92
C GLY A 22 3.56 5.76 -8.83
N ALA A 23 2.72 5.00 -8.14
CA ALA A 23 1.94 5.49 -7.02
C ALA A 23 2.85 5.90 -5.84
N CYS A 24 3.90 5.14 -5.54
CA CYS A 24 4.89 5.52 -4.52
C CYS A 24 5.60 6.82 -4.87
N ARG A 25 6.00 7.01 -6.12
CA ARG A 25 6.63 8.25 -6.58
C ARG A 25 5.68 9.43 -6.42
N LEU A 26 4.41 9.26 -6.80
CA LEU A 26 3.38 10.28 -6.63
C LEU A 26 3.21 10.69 -5.16
N MET A 27 3.09 9.71 -4.26
CA MET A 27 2.94 9.97 -2.83
C MET A 27 4.15 10.71 -2.25
N ARG A 28 5.35 10.30 -2.64
CA ARG A 28 6.60 10.97 -2.20
C ARG A 28 6.72 12.39 -2.75
N GLN A 29 6.35 12.62 -3.99
CA GLN A 29 6.31 13.96 -4.59
C GLN A 29 5.29 14.86 -3.89
N SER A 30 4.22 14.29 -3.35
CA SER A 30 3.21 15.00 -2.56
C SER A 30 3.64 15.30 -1.12
N GLY A 31 4.84 14.89 -0.73
CA GLY A 31 5.40 15.15 0.61
C GLY A 31 5.16 14.05 1.64
N SER A 32 4.67 12.89 1.23
CA SER A 32 4.49 11.74 2.11
C SER A 32 5.70 10.80 2.08
N SER A 33 5.95 10.15 3.22
CA SER A 33 6.84 8.99 3.30
C SER A 33 6.03 7.72 3.14
N VAL A 34 6.58 6.70 2.45
CA VAL A 34 5.84 5.49 2.13
C VAL A 34 6.50 4.25 2.72
N VAL A 35 5.68 3.32 3.18
CA VAL A 35 6.06 1.96 3.55
C VAL A 35 5.22 0.99 2.74
N LEU A 36 5.88 0.02 2.11
CA LEU A 36 5.20 -1.00 1.31
C LEU A 36 4.78 -2.18 2.18
N GLU A 37 3.66 -2.79 1.79
CA GLU A 37 3.19 -4.04 2.41
C GLU A 37 3.13 -3.94 3.94
N MET A 38 2.45 -2.90 4.42
CA MET A 38 2.24 -2.64 5.84
C MET A 38 1.17 -3.57 6.40
N PRO A 39 1.51 -4.45 7.36
CA PRO A 39 0.50 -5.25 8.06
C PRO A 39 -0.42 -4.37 8.89
N LEU A 40 -1.72 -4.64 8.80
CA LEU A 40 -2.75 -3.93 9.56
C LEU A 40 -3.29 -4.81 10.69
N PRO A 41 -3.88 -4.20 11.75
CA PRO A 41 -4.37 -4.95 12.91
C PRO A 41 -5.45 -5.99 12.60
N ASP A 42 -6.19 -5.86 11.49
CA ASP A 42 -7.21 -6.82 11.08
C ASP A 42 -6.65 -8.01 10.27
N GLY A 43 -5.34 -8.11 10.11
CA GLY A 43 -4.66 -9.14 9.35
C GLY A 43 -4.49 -8.82 7.86
N ARG A 44 -5.03 -7.71 7.38
CA ARG A 44 -4.79 -7.22 6.02
C ARG A 44 -3.40 -6.62 5.90
N ARG A 45 -2.98 -6.40 4.69
CA ARG A 45 -1.71 -5.77 4.38
C ARG A 45 -1.94 -4.69 3.33
N ALA A 46 -1.67 -3.43 3.70
CA ALA A 46 -1.76 -2.32 2.77
C ALA A 46 -0.61 -2.39 1.77
N ASP A 47 -0.90 -2.27 0.48
CA ASP A 47 0.15 -2.25 -0.55
C ASP A 47 1.09 -1.06 -0.33
N ILE A 48 0.53 0.12 -0.12
CA ILE A 48 1.26 1.36 0.20
C ILE A 48 0.62 2.00 1.41
N PHE A 49 1.43 2.24 2.44
CA PHE A 49 1.05 3.01 3.62
C PHE A 49 1.87 4.29 3.65
N ALA A 50 1.20 5.44 3.55
CA ALA A 50 1.85 6.73 3.43
C ALA A 50 1.55 7.61 4.64
N ILE A 51 2.59 8.34 5.09
CA ILE A 51 2.51 9.24 6.23
C ILE A 51 2.94 10.62 5.75
N ASP A 52 2.09 11.61 5.92
CA ASP A 52 2.42 13.00 5.64
C ASP A 52 3.14 13.66 6.83
N ARG A 53 3.59 14.91 6.64
CA ARG A 53 4.36 15.64 7.66
C ARG A 53 3.58 15.92 8.94
N SER A 54 2.25 15.92 8.87
CA SER A 54 1.39 16.16 10.03
C SER A 54 0.94 14.88 10.72
N GLY A 55 1.37 13.70 10.23
CA GLY A 55 0.92 12.41 10.72
C GLY A 55 -0.37 11.91 10.08
N GLY A 56 -0.82 12.54 8.99
CA GLY A 56 -1.93 12.07 8.19
C GLY A 56 -1.59 10.74 7.52
N LEU A 57 -2.54 9.80 7.53
CA LEU A 57 -2.36 8.44 7.04
C LEU A 57 -3.14 8.24 5.75
N THR A 58 -2.46 7.74 4.73
CA THR A 58 -3.06 7.35 3.45
C THR A 58 -2.73 5.90 3.14
N ILE A 59 -3.73 5.12 2.76
CA ILE A 59 -3.53 3.78 2.19
C ILE A 59 -3.82 3.84 0.70
N VAL A 60 -2.94 3.23 -0.10
CA VAL A 60 -3.15 3.03 -1.54
C VAL A 60 -3.11 1.54 -1.83
N GLU A 61 -4.20 1.02 -2.37
CA GLU A 61 -4.28 -0.34 -2.89
C GLU A 61 -4.04 -0.35 -4.39
N VAL A 62 -3.19 -1.24 -4.84
CA VAL A 62 -2.84 -1.39 -6.26
C VAL A 62 -3.71 -2.48 -6.88
N LYS A 63 -4.43 -2.13 -7.94
CA LYS A 63 -5.26 -3.06 -8.71
C LYS A 63 -4.87 -2.96 -10.18
N SER A 64 -4.32 -4.02 -10.74
CA SER A 64 -3.84 -4.03 -12.12
C SER A 64 -4.84 -4.63 -13.11
N SER A 65 -5.87 -5.33 -12.63
CA SER A 65 -6.88 -5.97 -13.47
C SER A 65 -8.28 -5.87 -12.87
N ILE A 66 -9.29 -6.03 -13.71
CA ILE A 66 -10.69 -6.09 -13.29
C ILE A 66 -10.93 -7.27 -12.36
N GLU A 67 -10.27 -8.39 -12.63
CA GLU A 67 -10.37 -9.60 -11.81
C GLU A 67 -9.86 -9.37 -10.40
N ASP A 68 -8.73 -8.71 -10.24
CA ASP A 68 -8.17 -8.33 -8.93
C ASP A 68 -9.15 -7.45 -8.14
N TRP A 69 -9.79 -6.51 -8.83
CA TRP A 69 -10.76 -5.62 -8.22
C TRP A 69 -12.02 -6.39 -7.78
N ARG A 70 -12.55 -7.26 -8.62
CA ARG A 70 -13.80 -8.00 -8.35
C ARG A 70 -13.70 -8.98 -7.19
N VAL A 71 -12.52 -9.55 -6.93
CA VAL A 71 -12.34 -10.49 -5.81
C VAL A 71 -12.13 -9.78 -4.47
N ASP A 72 -11.80 -8.50 -4.47
CA ASP A 72 -11.58 -7.73 -3.25
C ASP A 72 -12.88 -7.07 -2.75
N ILE A 73 -13.79 -7.88 -2.25
CA ILE A 73 -15.08 -7.41 -1.71
C ILE A 73 -14.95 -6.74 -0.34
N LYS A 74 -13.80 -6.87 0.33
CA LYS A 74 -13.55 -6.32 1.66
C LYS A 74 -12.71 -5.05 1.65
N TRP A 75 -12.52 -4.43 0.49
CA TRP A 75 -11.76 -3.18 0.37
C TRP A 75 -12.26 -2.06 1.30
N PRO A 76 -13.56 -1.94 1.68
CA PRO A 76 -13.99 -0.90 2.61
C PRO A 76 -13.35 -1.00 4.00
N ASP A 77 -12.84 -2.16 4.39
CA ASP A 77 -12.17 -2.35 5.69
C ASP A 77 -10.90 -1.49 5.82
N TYR A 78 -10.27 -1.09 4.71
CA TYR A 78 -9.13 -0.19 4.72
C TYR A 78 -9.45 1.19 5.29
N PHE A 79 -10.70 1.66 5.18
CA PHE A 79 -11.14 2.93 5.76
C PHE A 79 -10.96 3.01 7.28
N ASN A 80 -10.87 1.88 7.96
CA ASN A 80 -10.65 1.84 9.41
C ASN A 80 -9.24 2.27 9.82
N TRP A 81 -8.28 2.26 8.87
CA TRP A 81 -6.85 2.36 9.16
C TRP A 81 -6.17 3.54 8.50
N CYS A 82 -6.90 4.43 7.86
CA CYS A 82 -6.35 5.61 7.18
C CYS A 82 -7.34 6.77 7.17
N ASP A 83 -6.80 7.98 6.98
CA ASP A 83 -7.60 9.18 6.79
C ASP A 83 -8.10 9.30 5.34
N LEU A 84 -7.28 8.83 4.40
CA LEU A 84 -7.53 8.86 2.96
C LEU A 84 -7.24 7.48 2.36
N PHE A 85 -8.17 6.97 1.57
CA PHE A 85 -8.00 5.70 0.87
C PHE A 85 -8.09 5.88 -0.64
N TYR A 86 -7.07 5.42 -1.35
CA TYR A 86 -6.99 5.44 -2.81
C TYR A 86 -6.88 4.04 -3.38
N VAL A 87 -7.41 3.87 -4.58
CA VAL A 87 -7.08 2.74 -5.46
C VAL A 87 -6.21 3.25 -6.59
N ALA A 88 -5.07 2.61 -6.83
CA ALA A 88 -4.17 2.93 -7.93
C ALA A 88 -4.30 1.88 -9.02
N VAL A 89 -4.50 2.34 -10.24
CA VAL A 89 -4.77 1.51 -11.42
C VAL A 89 -3.93 1.96 -12.61
N PRO A 90 -3.67 1.07 -13.59
CA PRO A 90 -3.07 1.48 -14.86
C PRO A 90 -4.05 2.29 -15.71
N ILE A 91 -3.54 2.99 -16.72
CA ILE A 91 -4.34 3.92 -17.56
C ILE A 91 -5.49 3.23 -18.32
N ASP A 92 -5.32 1.97 -18.65
CA ASP A 92 -6.32 1.19 -19.40
C ASP A 92 -7.36 0.51 -18.51
N PHE A 93 -7.26 0.67 -17.19
CA PHE A 93 -8.26 0.15 -16.26
C PHE A 93 -9.56 0.95 -16.33
N PRO A 94 -10.74 0.29 -16.35
CA PRO A 94 -12.03 0.98 -16.36
C PRO A 94 -12.28 1.74 -15.05
N GLN A 95 -12.09 3.06 -15.06
CA GLN A 95 -12.14 3.90 -13.87
C GLN A 95 -13.52 3.91 -13.18
N ASP A 96 -14.58 3.71 -13.95
CA ASP A 96 -15.96 3.69 -13.45
C ASP A 96 -16.23 2.53 -12.48
N LEU A 97 -15.39 1.51 -12.48
CA LEU A 97 -15.50 0.39 -11.53
C LEU A 97 -15.09 0.77 -10.12
N ILE A 98 -14.29 1.83 -9.95
CA ILE A 98 -13.82 2.27 -8.64
C ILE A 98 -14.87 3.16 -7.98
N PRO A 99 -15.44 2.76 -6.83
CA PRO A 99 -16.46 3.54 -6.13
C PRO A 99 -15.99 4.95 -5.79
N VAL A 100 -16.94 5.90 -5.79
CA VAL A 100 -16.64 7.32 -5.55
C VAL A 100 -16.11 7.62 -4.15
N GLU A 101 -16.35 6.71 -3.20
CA GLU A 101 -15.86 6.81 -1.83
C GLU A 101 -14.33 6.64 -1.74
N ALA A 102 -13.75 5.89 -2.66
CA ALA A 102 -12.31 5.74 -2.78
C ALA A 102 -11.75 6.82 -3.70
N GLY A 103 -10.57 7.32 -3.35
CA GLY A 103 -9.78 8.14 -4.26
C GLY A 103 -9.24 7.29 -5.42
N LEU A 104 -8.88 7.94 -6.51
CA LEU A 104 -8.38 7.27 -7.69
C LEU A 104 -7.02 7.85 -8.10
N ILE A 105 -6.05 6.96 -8.25
CA ILE A 105 -4.73 7.23 -8.82
C ILE A 105 -4.60 6.42 -10.10
N VAL A 106 -4.09 7.06 -11.16
CA VAL A 106 -3.62 6.36 -12.35
C VAL A 106 -2.10 6.44 -12.36
N ALA A 107 -1.44 5.30 -12.54
CA ALA A 107 0.01 5.22 -12.45
C ALA A 107 0.59 4.20 -13.43
N ASP A 108 1.86 4.42 -13.77
CA ASP A 108 2.72 3.50 -14.50
C ASP A 108 4.08 3.41 -13.79
N ALA A 109 5.07 2.75 -14.41
CA ALA A 109 6.39 2.57 -13.81
C ALA A 109 7.17 3.88 -13.58
N TYR A 110 6.77 4.98 -14.20
CA TYR A 110 7.47 6.26 -14.16
C TYR A 110 6.87 7.26 -13.17
N GLY A 111 5.57 7.21 -12.95
CA GLY A 111 4.87 8.12 -12.06
C GLY A 111 3.38 7.88 -12.05
N GLY A 112 2.65 8.80 -11.44
CA GLY A 112 1.20 8.73 -11.34
C GLY A 112 0.56 10.10 -11.21
N ALA A 113 -0.77 10.09 -11.26
CA ALA A 113 -1.59 11.28 -11.08
C ALA A 113 -2.79 10.97 -10.19
N PHE A 114 -3.15 11.91 -9.32
CA PHE A 114 -4.42 11.88 -8.61
C PHE A 114 -5.53 12.30 -9.57
N LEU A 115 -6.49 11.41 -9.80
CA LEU A 115 -7.66 11.72 -10.66
C LEU A 115 -8.89 12.09 -9.83
N ARG A 116 -8.98 11.58 -8.62
CA ARG A 116 -10.11 11.85 -7.73
C ARG A 116 -9.65 11.79 -6.28
N GLU A 117 -10.04 12.80 -5.49
CA GLU A 117 -9.82 12.80 -4.05
C GLU A 117 -10.85 11.90 -3.35
N PRO A 118 -10.44 11.12 -2.33
CA PRO A 118 -11.39 10.37 -1.51
C PRO A 118 -12.07 11.28 -0.49
N ALA A 119 -13.17 10.79 0.09
CA ALA A 119 -13.72 11.38 1.29
C ALA A 119 -12.72 11.22 2.45
N ARG A 120 -12.49 12.32 3.20
CA ARG A 120 -11.62 12.28 4.37
C ARG A 120 -12.37 11.66 5.55
N ARG A 121 -11.81 10.61 6.14
CA ARG A 121 -12.36 9.91 7.31
C ARG A 121 -11.27 9.84 8.39
N PRO A 122 -11.18 10.83 9.29
CA PRO A 122 -10.09 10.90 10.26
C PRO A 122 -10.01 9.67 11.15
N VAL A 123 -8.82 9.12 11.29
CA VAL A 123 -8.52 8.05 12.23
C VAL A 123 -8.49 8.63 13.65
N GLY A 124 -9.06 7.92 14.63
CA GLY A 124 -9.00 8.34 16.03
C GLY A 124 -7.55 8.43 16.54
N ALA A 125 -7.29 9.30 17.50
CA ALA A 125 -5.95 9.59 17.99
C ALA A 125 -5.19 8.36 18.52
N ALA A 126 -5.86 7.49 19.28
CA ALA A 126 -5.24 6.27 19.82
C ALA A 126 -4.86 5.29 18.71
N ARG A 127 -5.72 5.11 17.72
CA ARG A 127 -5.46 4.25 16.57
C ARG A 127 -4.34 4.81 15.69
N ARG A 128 -4.33 6.12 15.46
CA ARG A 128 -3.25 6.79 14.74
C ARG A 128 -1.90 6.55 15.39
N LYS A 129 -1.82 6.74 16.71
CA LYS A 129 -0.59 6.49 17.47
C LYS A 129 -0.13 5.06 17.32
N ALA A 130 -1.02 4.09 17.45
CA ALA A 130 -0.69 2.67 17.31
C ALA A 130 -0.16 2.34 15.90
N LEU A 131 -0.82 2.84 14.86
CA LEU A 131 -0.38 2.63 13.46
C LEU A 131 0.97 3.28 13.18
N LEU A 132 1.22 4.47 13.69
CA LEU A 132 2.51 5.15 13.54
C LEU A 132 3.63 4.38 14.22
N ILE A 133 3.39 3.83 15.41
CA ILE A 133 4.36 2.99 16.13
C ILE A 133 4.65 1.72 15.32
N ASP A 134 3.62 1.02 14.85
CA ASP A 134 3.77 -0.19 14.06
C ASP A 134 4.56 0.07 12.77
N CYS A 135 4.24 1.17 12.09
CA CYS A 135 4.94 1.58 10.88
C CYS A 135 6.41 1.92 11.13
N ALA A 136 6.70 2.69 12.18
CA ALA A 136 8.06 3.06 12.54
C ALA A 136 8.90 1.83 12.88
N ARG A 137 8.33 0.88 13.63
CA ARG A 137 9.03 -0.37 13.97
C ARG A 137 9.28 -1.23 12.75
N LEU A 138 8.31 -1.38 11.88
CA LEU A 138 8.46 -2.14 10.62
C LEU A 138 9.56 -1.54 9.73
N ALA A 139 9.54 -0.23 9.54
CA ALA A 139 10.53 0.48 8.73
C ALA A 139 11.95 0.34 9.34
N ALA A 140 12.07 0.47 10.65
CA ALA A 140 13.33 0.30 11.37
C ALA A 140 13.88 -1.13 11.24
N GLU A 141 13.03 -2.16 11.36
CA GLU A 141 13.42 -3.55 11.17
C GLU A 141 13.87 -3.85 9.73
N ARG A 142 13.18 -3.29 8.75
CA ARG A 142 13.57 -3.44 7.33
C ARG A 142 14.93 -2.79 7.07
N LEU A 143 15.16 -1.61 7.64
CA LEU A 143 16.45 -0.92 7.53
C LEU A 143 17.56 -1.71 8.22
N ALA A 144 17.32 -2.21 9.44
CA ALA A 144 18.28 -3.00 10.18
C ALA A 144 18.71 -4.26 9.41
N ARG A 145 17.78 -4.93 8.72
CA ARG A 145 18.10 -6.09 7.88
C ARG A 145 18.95 -5.75 6.66
N LEU A 146 18.82 -4.54 6.14
CA LEU A 146 19.67 -4.06 5.04
C LEU A 146 21.08 -3.75 5.53
N GLU A 147 21.20 -3.20 6.75
CA GLU A 147 22.49 -2.83 7.35
C GLU A 147 23.25 -4.03 7.92
N ASP A 148 22.53 -4.98 8.47
CA ASP A 148 23.11 -6.20 9.07
C ASP A 148 22.30 -7.45 8.67
N PRO A 149 22.49 -7.95 7.43
CA PRO A 149 21.71 -9.06 6.89
C PRO A 149 22.02 -10.41 7.55
N ASP A 150 23.14 -10.52 8.26
CA ASP A 150 23.56 -11.76 8.90
C ASP A 150 22.93 -11.95 10.30
N PHE A 151 22.27 -10.94 10.83
CA PHE A 151 21.60 -11.01 12.11
C PHE A 151 20.13 -11.43 11.95
N ASP A 152 19.82 -12.68 12.27
CA ASP A 152 18.45 -13.20 12.40
C ASP A 152 17.83 -12.74 13.72
N GLY A 153 17.77 -11.42 13.91
CA GLY A 153 17.19 -10.86 15.10
C GLY A 153 15.69 -11.12 15.20
N LEU A 154 15.22 -11.17 16.40
CA LEU A 154 13.84 -11.29 16.89
C LEU A 154 12.75 -11.36 15.83
N ALA A 155 12.08 -12.51 15.77
CA ALA A 155 10.75 -12.58 15.20
C ALA A 155 9.85 -11.57 15.94
N LEU A 156 9.29 -10.62 15.19
CA LEU A 156 8.28 -9.70 15.67
C LEU A 156 6.98 -10.44 15.91
#